data_abed7bc68147fa57af3e81a26423eedf
#
_entry.id   abed7bc68147fa57af3e81a26423eedf
#
_cell.length_a   1.000
_cell.length_b   1.000
_cell.length_c   1.000
_cell.angle_alpha   90.00
_cell.angle_beta   90.00
_cell.angle_gamma   90.00
#
_symmetry.space_group_name_H-M   'P 1'
#
loop_
_entity.id
_entity.type
_entity.pdbx_description
1 polymer ?
#
loop_
_entity_poly.entity_id
_entity_poly.type
_entity_poly.pdbx_seq_one_letter_code
_entity_poly.pdbx_strand_id
1 'polypeptide(L)'
;MNKHLFFALIVLAFSLGMNRVSAQEQQAYKVGLVGFYNLENLFDTINDPNKDDEEFLPQGGNQWNSEKYLAKLHNMAYAISTIGTDWSPDGIAVLGVSEIENRTVLEDLVLQPEIKDRNYQIVHYESPDRRGVDVGLLYNPKYFTPTNSKSYRTVVPDDPEFITRDQLVVSGLFDGEMMHFIVMHWPSRYGGEKRSLPGRIAAATLCRHIADSILDQDINAKIIMMGDYNDYPDNKSVTKHLRATGDMNNLGEGEFFNPMYELHKKGYGTNYYRDVPGVLDQTIISPALLPTDYSTYQFKNAKVHNKEFLKQHGGKYNGYPFRTFGSGVWMGGYSDHFPVYVILLKKA
;
A
#
# COMPACT_ATOMS: atom_id res chain seq x y z
N MET A 1 -12.10 -85.64 -54.25
CA MET A 1 -12.84 -84.38 -54.32
C MET A 1 -12.39 -83.51 -53.11
N ASN A 2 -11.33 -82.71 -53.32
CA ASN A 2 -10.71 -81.91 -52.27
C ASN A 2 -11.06 -80.43 -52.50
N LYS A 3 -11.73 -79.81 -51.52
CA LYS A 3 -11.99 -78.39 -51.52
C LYS A 3 -10.90 -77.70 -50.67
N HIS A 4 -10.12 -76.88 -51.31
CA HIS A 4 -9.11 -76.07 -50.64
C HIS A 4 -9.82 -74.74 -50.19
N LEU A 5 -9.79 -74.49 -48.90
CA LEU A 5 -10.25 -73.28 -48.26
C LEU A 5 -9.06 -72.28 -48.17
N PHE A 6 -9.12 -71.19 -48.88
CA PHE A 6 -8.17 -70.08 -48.76
C PHE A 6 -8.59 -69.17 -47.58
N PHE A 7 -7.74 -69.07 -46.55
CA PHE A 7 -7.88 -68.09 -45.46
C PHE A 7 -7.09 -66.88 -45.86
N ALA A 8 -7.80 -65.74 -46.09
CA ALA A 8 -7.17 -64.46 -46.30
C ALA A 8 -6.98 -63.77 -44.91
N LEU A 9 -5.71 -63.59 -44.52
CA LEU A 9 -5.35 -62.83 -43.31
C LEU A 9 -5.40 -61.32 -43.64
N ILE A 10 -6.37 -60.64 -43.10
CA ILE A 10 -6.43 -59.13 -43.11
C ILE A 10 -5.60 -58.66 -41.95
N VAL A 11 -4.46 -58.04 -42.19
CA VAL A 11 -3.64 -57.36 -41.20
C VAL A 11 -4.19 -55.91 -41.10
N LEU A 12 -4.91 -55.65 -40.04
CA LEU A 12 -5.39 -54.28 -39.71
C LEU A 12 -4.24 -53.54 -38.98
N ALA A 13 -3.53 -52.68 -39.71
CA ALA A 13 -2.55 -51.80 -39.11
C ALA A 13 -3.27 -50.67 -38.35
N PHE A 14 -3.34 -50.78 -37.04
CA PHE A 14 -3.75 -49.69 -36.16
C PHE A 14 -2.57 -48.70 -36.06
N SER A 15 -2.64 -47.63 -36.81
CA SER A 15 -1.77 -46.44 -36.60
C SER A 15 -2.23 -45.72 -35.35
N LEU A 16 -1.59 -45.98 -34.22
CA LEU A 16 -1.69 -45.17 -33.00
C LEU A 16 -1.08 -43.79 -33.30
N GLY A 17 -1.93 -42.86 -33.69
CA GLY A 17 -1.58 -41.46 -33.69
C GLY A 17 -1.29 -40.99 -32.26
N MET A 18 -0.03 -40.96 -31.87
CA MET A 18 0.41 -40.29 -30.65
C MET A 18 0.18 -38.80 -30.86
N ASN A 19 -0.99 -38.32 -30.43
CA ASN A 19 -1.17 -36.90 -30.17
C ASN A 19 -0.18 -36.50 -29.05
N ARG A 20 0.95 -35.93 -29.44
CA ARG A 20 1.79 -35.19 -28.49
C ARG A 20 0.93 -34.01 -27.99
N VAL A 21 0.31 -34.21 -26.84
CA VAL A 21 -0.19 -33.09 -26.03
C VAL A 21 1.08 -32.33 -25.66
N SER A 22 1.35 -31.25 -26.37
CA SER A 22 2.35 -30.28 -25.98
C SER A 22 1.86 -29.72 -24.64
N ALA A 23 2.45 -30.16 -23.54
CA ALA A 23 2.27 -29.49 -22.25
C ALA A 23 2.78 -28.07 -22.47
N GLN A 24 1.87 -27.15 -22.56
CA GLN A 24 2.19 -25.72 -22.59
C GLN A 24 2.92 -25.47 -21.27
N GLU A 25 4.22 -25.20 -21.32
CA GLU A 25 4.98 -24.82 -20.13
C GLU A 25 4.27 -23.64 -19.49
N GLN A 26 3.73 -23.86 -18.32
CA GLN A 26 3.02 -22.83 -17.60
C GLN A 26 4.07 -21.85 -17.08
N GLN A 27 4.12 -20.66 -17.68
CA GLN A 27 5.07 -19.62 -17.29
C GLN A 27 4.93 -19.32 -15.80
N ALA A 28 5.97 -19.58 -15.05
CA ALA A 28 6.03 -19.23 -13.63
C ALA A 28 6.35 -17.74 -13.44
N TYR A 29 5.79 -17.16 -12.39
CA TYR A 29 6.00 -15.76 -12.03
C TYR A 29 6.41 -15.63 -10.58
N LYS A 30 7.39 -14.77 -10.33
CA LYS A 30 7.64 -14.19 -9.01
C LYS A 30 6.60 -13.08 -8.75
N VAL A 31 6.12 -12.99 -7.53
CA VAL A 31 5.12 -12.01 -7.10
C VAL A 31 5.76 -11.04 -6.12
N GLY A 32 5.68 -9.75 -6.41
CA GLY A 32 6.04 -8.66 -5.52
C GLY A 32 4.77 -7.92 -5.09
N LEU A 33 4.58 -7.72 -3.79
CA LEU A 33 3.43 -7.01 -3.23
C LEU A 33 3.92 -5.78 -2.46
N VAL A 34 3.45 -4.61 -2.88
CA VAL A 34 3.81 -3.32 -2.29
C VAL A 34 2.53 -2.55 -1.99
N GLY A 35 2.40 -1.98 -0.81
CA GLY A 35 1.17 -1.29 -0.44
C GLY A 35 1.30 -0.33 0.71
N PHE A 36 0.16 0.18 1.16
CA PHE A 36 0.06 1.19 2.19
C PHE A 36 -1.12 0.90 3.13
N TYR A 37 -0.94 1.23 4.41
CA TYR A 37 -1.98 1.16 5.43
C TYR A 37 -1.86 2.32 6.42
N ASN A 38 -2.90 3.15 6.52
CA ASN A 38 -3.06 4.09 7.62
C ASN A 38 -3.50 3.30 8.86
N LEU A 39 -2.72 3.38 9.95
CA LEU A 39 -2.93 2.57 11.16
C LEU A 39 -3.87 3.23 12.19
N GLU A 40 -4.51 4.36 11.84
CA GLU A 40 -5.41 5.12 12.72
C GLU A 40 -4.82 5.31 14.11
N ASN A 41 -3.89 6.28 14.24
CA ASN A 41 -3.32 6.70 15.52
C ASN A 41 -2.76 5.53 16.37
N LEU A 42 -1.74 4.83 15.84
CA LEU A 42 -1.01 3.84 16.62
C LEU A 42 -0.01 4.55 17.55
N PHE A 43 -0.46 4.86 18.75
CA PHE A 43 0.31 5.47 19.82
C PHE A 43 0.68 4.41 20.86
N ASP A 44 1.78 4.64 21.60
CA ASP A 44 2.03 3.91 22.83
C ASP A 44 1.25 4.54 24.01
N THR A 45 1.65 4.29 25.24
CA THR A 45 0.96 4.80 26.43
C THR A 45 1.84 5.75 27.25
N ILE A 46 2.94 6.24 26.65
CA ILE A 46 3.98 7.06 27.29
C ILE A 46 3.92 8.46 26.70
N ASN A 47 3.81 9.47 27.55
CA ASN A 47 3.75 10.87 27.11
C ASN A 47 5.06 11.36 26.47
N ASP A 48 5.01 11.89 25.26
CA ASP A 48 6.08 12.73 24.72
C ASP A 48 5.81 14.20 25.10
N PRO A 49 6.61 14.81 25.98
CA PRO A 49 6.38 16.15 26.46
C PRO A 49 6.50 17.25 25.36
N ASN A 50 6.89 16.88 24.14
CA ASN A 50 7.05 17.79 22.99
C ASN A 50 5.93 17.63 21.96
N LYS A 51 4.95 16.76 22.21
CA LYS A 51 3.86 16.43 21.28
C LYS A 51 2.50 16.63 21.96
N ASP A 52 1.48 16.84 21.16
CA ASP A 52 0.08 16.96 21.61
C ASP A 52 -0.54 15.53 21.57
N ASP A 53 -0.05 14.61 22.44
CA ASP A 53 -0.42 13.19 22.49
C ASP A 53 -1.30 12.83 23.70
N GLU A 54 -1.66 13.79 24.55
CA GLU A 54 -2.38 13.57 25.81
C GLU A 54 -3.68 12.76 25.63
N GLU A 55 -4.29 12.83 24.46
CA GLU A 55 -5.50 12.07 24.13
C GLU A 55 -5.24 10.54 24.16
N PHE A 56 -3.99 10.12 23.87
CA PHE A 56 -3.55 8.72 23.80
C PHE A 56 -2.78 8.26 25.07
N LEU A 57 -3.08 8.88 26.21
CA LEU A 57 -2.54 8.46 27.51
C LEU A 57 -3.58 7.70 28.34
N PRO A 58 -3.18 6.91 29.34
CA PRO A 58 -4.11 6.20 30.23
C PRO A 58 -5.10 7.14 30.96
N GLN A 59 -4.69 8.37 31.23
CA GLN A 59 -5.50 9.42 31.87
C GLN A 59 -6.14 10.38 30.86
N GLY A 60 -5.82 10.23 29.58
CA GLY A 60 -6.32 11.07 28.49
C GLY A 60 -7.77 10.80 28.12
N GLY A 61 -8.25 11.55 27.14
CA GLY A 61 -9.66 11.49 26.71
C GLY A 61 -10.09 10.11 26.20
N ASN A 62 -9.19 9.39 25.55
CA ASN A 62 -9.42 8.03 25.05
C ASN A 62 -9.19 6.95 26.10
N GLN A 63 -8.68 7.31 27.29
CA GLN A 63 -8.25 6.35 28.32
C GLN A 63 -7.38 5.24 27.70
N TRP A 64 -6.36 5.65 26.93
CA TRP A 64 -5.49 4.77 26.16
C TRP A 64 -4.50 4.05 27.05
N ASN A 65 -4.87 2.88 27.50
CA ASN A 65 -4.07 2.05 28.40
C ASN A 65 -3.40 0.88 27.67
N SER A 66 -2.55 0.15 28.35
CA SER A 66 -1.81 -0.98 27.79
C SER A 66 -2.72 -2.06 27.21
N GLU A 67 -3.92 -2.29 27.77
CA GLU A 67 -4.88 -3.27 27.24
C GLU A 67 -5.34 -2.87 25.83
N LYS A 68 -5.74 -1.60 25.63
CA LYS A 68 -6.16 -1.06 24.34
C LYS A 68 -5.00 -1.03 23.34
N TYR A 69 -3.80 -0.63 23.80
CA TYR A 69 -2.60 -0.62 22.98
C TYR A 69 -2.26 -2.03 22.45
N LEU A 70 -2.19 -3.03 23.33
CA LEU A 70 -1.92 -4.40 22.93
C LEU A 70 -3.00 -4.98 22.01
N ALA A 71 -4.27 -4.67 22.27
CA ALA A 71 -5.37 -5.07 21.39
C ALA A 71 -5.25 -4.42 20.00
N LYS A 72 -4.85 -3.13 19.93
CA LYS A 72 -4.61 -2.43 18.67
C LYS A 72 -3.45 -3.04 17.90
N LEU A 73 -2.32 -3.32 18.55
CA LEU A 73 -1.17 -3.99 17.94
C LEU A 73 -1.55 -5.36 17.34
N HIS A 74 -2.27 -6.19 18.10
CA HIS A 74 -2.78 -7.48 17.63
C HIS A 74 -3.67 -7.32 16.39
N ASN A 75 -4.63 -6.40 16.44
CA ASN A 75 -5.54 -6.14 15.32
C ASN A 75 -4.79 -5.67 14.08
N MET A 76 -3.84 -4.75 14.23
CA MET A 76 -3.03 -4.27 13.10
C MET A 76 -2.18 -5.40 12.52
N ALA A 77 -1.51 -6.19 13.36
CA ALA A 77 -0.72 -7.33 12.92
C ALA A 77 -1.57 -8.37 12.19
N TYR A 78 -2.76 -8.67 12.71
CA TYR A 78 -3.70 -9.58 12.05
C TYR A 78 -4.14 -9.04 10.67
N ALA A 79 -4.50 -7.77 10.58
CA ALA A 79 -4.83 -7.16 9.29
C ALA A 79 -3.67 -7.26 8.29
N ILE A 80 -2.46 -6.87 8.71
CA ILE A 80 -1.24 -6.92 7.88
C ILE A 80 -0.93 -8.36 7.45
N SER A 81 -1.16 -9.35 8.32
CA SER A 81 -0.91 -10.77 8.03
C SER A 81 -1.70 -11.29 6.84
N THR A 82 -2.84 -10.67 6.53
CA THR A 82 -3.76 -11.12 5.47
C THR A 82 -3.57 -10.39 4.14
N ILE A 83 -2.82 -9.25 4.11
CA ILE A 83 -2.66 -8.46 2.90
C ILE A 83 -1.91 -9.26 1.83
N GLY A 84 -2.57 -9.49 0.68
CA GLY A 84 -1.95 -10.08 -0.49
C GLY A 84 -1.71 -11.59 -0.41
N THR A 85 -2.18 -12.29 0.63
CA THR A 85 -1.98 -13.75 0.79
C THR A 85 -2.65 -14.58 -0.31
N ASP A 86 -3.62 -14.01 -1.03
CA ASP A 86 -4.23 -14.62 -2.22
C ASP A 86 -3.23 -14.69 -3.41
N TRP A 87 -2.10 -13.96 -3.35
CA TRP A 87 -1.08 -13.85 -4.39
C TRP A 87 0.26 -14.47 -3.98
N SER A 88 0.64 -14.30 -2.74
CA SER A 88 1.88 -14.85 -2.17
C SER A 88 1.63 -15.28 -0.73
N PRO A 89 2.06 -16.48 -0.32
CA PRO A 89 1.92 -16.93 1.07
C PRO A 89 2.69 -16.03 2.06
N ASP A 90 3.75 -15.37 1.60
CA ASP A 90 4.50 -14.41 2.41
C ASP A 90 3.75 -13.07 2.60
N GLY A 91 2.65 -12.85 1.85
CA GLY A 91 1.87 -11.62 1.89
C GLY A 91 2.63 -10.40 1.38
N ILE A 92 2.35 -9.24 1.97
CA ILE A 92 2.95 -7.97 1.54
C ILE A 92 4.46 -7.93 1.80
N ALA A 93 5.25 -7.55 0.79
CA ALA A 93 6.70 -7.49 0.88
C ALA A 93 7.22 -6.13 1.38
N VAL A 94 6.56 -5.04 0.97
CA VAL A 94 6.87 -3.67 1.38
C VAL A 94 5.56 -2.96 1.71
N LEU A 95 5.45 -2.43 2.91
CA LEU A 95 4.26 -1.74 3.42
C LEU A 95 4.63 -0.36 3.96
N GLY A 96 4.19 0.69 3.28
CA GLY A 96 4.15 2.03 3.86
C GLY A 96 3.06 2.09 4.92
N VAL A 97 3.33 2.78 6.01
CA VAL A 97 2.36 3.00 7.09
C VAL A 97 2.32 4.47 7.48
N SER A 98 1.20 4.91 8.02
CA SER A 98 1.06 6.24 8.60
C SER A 98 0.24 6.22 9.88
N GLU A 99 0.19 7.38 10.55
CA GLU A 99 -0.43 7.55 11.86
C GLU A 99 0.18 6.61 12.89
N ILE A 100 1.49 6.50 12.86
CA ILE A 100 2.31 5.88 13.90
C ILE A 100 2.99 6.98 14.69
N GLU A 101 3.09 6.80 16.00
CA GLU A 101 3.68 7.81 16.88
C GLU A 101 5.20 7.86 16.77
N ASN A 102 5.84 6.71 16.88
CA ASN A 102 7.30 6.62 16.97
C ASN A 102 7.80 5.25 16.45
N ARG A 103 9.12 5.07 16.49
CA ARG A 103 9.75 3.80 16.10
C ARG A 103 9.34 2.65 16.99
N THR A 104 9.15 2.87 18.30
CA THR A 104 8.86 1.82 19.30
C THR A 104 7.53 1.12 18.97
N VAL A 105 6.49 1.86 18.60
CA VAL A 105 5.20 1.25 18.24
C VAL A 105 5.31 0.35 17.01
N LEU A 106 6.22 0.65 16.07
CA LEU A 106 6.49 -0.22 14.93
C LEU A 106 7.29 -1.46 15.33
N GLU A 107 8.26 -1.33 16.25
CA GLU A 107 9.01 -2.47 16.81
C GLU A 107 8.08 -3.41 17.54
N ASP A 108 7.16 -2.90 18.37
CA ASP A 108 6.14 -3.69 19.04
C ASP A 108 5.17 -4.36 18.04
N LEU A 109 4.80 -3.66 16.96
CA LEU A 109 3.92 -4.19 15.93
C LEU A 109 4.55 -5.37 15.17
N VAL A 110 5.79 -5.25 14.72
CA VAL A 110 6.43 -6.32 13.93
C VAL A 110 6.75 -7.57 14.73
N LEU A 111 6.78 -7.46 16.07
CA LEU A 111 6.96 -8.59 17.00
C LEU A 111 5.66 -9.34 17.33
N GLN A 112 4.50 -8.86 16.86
CA GLN A 112 3.23 -9.53 17.12
C GLN A 112 3.20 -10.93 16.48
N PRO A 113 2.61 -11.93 17.14
CA PRO A 113 2.60 -13.33 16.68
C PRO A 113 2.15 -13.54 15.24
N GLU A 114 1.24 -12.71 14.74
CA GLU A 114 0.63 -12.82 13.41
C GLU A 114 1.60 -12.53 12.28
N ILE A 115 2.65 -11.73 12.53
CA ILE A 115 3.59 -11.29 11.49
C ILE A 115 5.07 -11.43 11.85
N LYS A 116 5.42 -11.78 13.08
CA LYS A 116 6.83 -11.87 13.53
C LYS A 116 7.69 -12.80 12.65
N ASP A 117 7.11 -13.88 12.15
CA ASP A 117 7.83 -14.84 11.31
C ASP A 117 8.15 -14.30 9.92
N ARG A 118 7.54 -13.17 9.52
CA ARG A 118 7.90 -12.45 8.29
C ARG A 118 9.14 -11.59 8.45
N ASN A 119 9.62 -11.42 9.70
CA ASN A 119 10.84 -10.69 10.04
C ASN A 119 10.88 -9.27 9.46
N TYR A 120 9.75 -8.55 9.48
CA TYR A 120 9.71 -7.18 8.98
C TYR A 120 10.74 -6.30 9.66
N GLN A 121 11.47 -5.56 8.84
CA GLN A 121 12.40 -4.52 9.27
C GLN A 121 11.74 -3.15 9.04
N ILE A 122 12.27 -2.10 9.69
CA ILE A 122 11.64 -0.80 9.80
C ILE A 122 12.58 0.28 9.28
N VAL A 123 12.06 1.17 8.42
CA VAL A 123 12.64 2.48 8.14
C VAL A 123 11.67 3.55 8.66
N HIS A 124 12.14 4.39 9.56
CA HIS A 124 11.34 5.43 10.19
C HIS A 124 12.21 6.64 10.52
N TYR A 125 11.63 7.82 10.40
CA TYR A 125 12.17 9.11 10.83
C TYR A 125 11.07 9.90 11.54
N GLU A 126 11.42 10.54 12.65
CA GLU A 126 10.55 11.48 13.32
C GLU A 126 10.23 12.67 12.42
N SER A 127 8.98 13.09 12.41
CA SER A 127 8.51 14.28 11.74
C SER A 127 8.08 15.35 12.74
N PRO A 128 7.93 16.58 12.28
CA PRO A 128 7.57 17.68 13.19
C PRO A 128 6.07 17.79 13.49
N ASP A 129 5.24 16.85 13.03
CA ASP A 129 3.80 16.89 13.31
C ASP A 129 3.56 17.10 14.80
N ARG A 130 2.65 18.02 15.14
CA ARG A 130 2.41 18.41 16.54
C ARG A 130 1.80 17.29 17.37
N ARG A 131 0.98 16.44 16.74
CA ARG A 131 0.38 15.27 17.40
C ARG A 131 1.37 14.12 17.59
N GLY A 132 2.57 14.23 16.95
CA GLY A 132 3.56 13.16 16.97
C GLY A 132 3.24 12.01 16.03
N VAL A 133 2.44 12.21 14.98
CA VAL A 133 2.19 11.13 14.00
C VAL A 133 3.15 11.22 12.82
N ASP A 134 3.67 10.06 12.44
CA ASP A 134 4.68 9.89 11.41
C ASP A 134 4.23 8.95 10.29
N VAL A 135 5.13 8.79 9.32
CA VAL A 135 5.08 7.72 8.33
C VAL A 135 6.27 6.78 8.51
N GLY A 136 6.09 5.52 8.15
CA GLY A 136 7.14 4.51 8.20
C GLY A 136 7.07 3.55 7.04
N LEU A 137 8.11 2.74 6.87
CA LEU A 137 8.14 1.65 5.91
C LEU A 137 8.53 0.36 6.63
N LEU A 138 7.66 -0.65 6.53
CA LEU A 138 7.93 -2.03 6.91
C LEU A 138 8.33 -2.81 5.66
N TYR A 139 9.39 -3.61 5.75
CA TYR A 139 9.82 -4.43 4.63
C TYR A 139 10.28 -5.81 5.05
N ASN A 140 9.96 -6.80 4.24
CA ASN A 140 10.46 -8.16 4.41
C ASN A 140 11.84 -8.29 3.75
N PRO A 141 12.92 -8.57 4.51
CA PRO A 141 14.29 -8.62 3.99
C PRO A 141 14.53 -9.75 2.97
N LYS A 142 13.61 -10.71 2.87
CA LYS A 142 13.64 -11.71 1.79
C LYS A 142 13.44 -11.08 0.41
N TYR A 143 12.73 -9.96 0.33
CA TYR A 143 12.35 -9.30 -0.91
C TYR A 143 13.07 -7.98 -1.15
N PHE A 144 13.33 -7.22 -0.09
CA PHE A 144 13.84 -5.88 -0.21
C PHE A 144 15.04 -5.61 0.71
N THR A 145 16.07 -4.99 0.15
CA THR A 145 17.27 -4.54 0.85
C THR A 145 17.43 -3.05 0.62
N PRO A 146 17.13 -2.18 1.60
CA PRO A 146 17.37 -0.75 1.49
C PRO A 146 18.85 -0.43 1.28
N THR A 147 19.14 0.51 0.39
CA THR A 147 20.49 1.03 0.15
C THR A 147 20.63 2.49 0.60
N ASN A 148 19.50 3.22 0.61
CA ASN A 148 19.44 4.61 1.07
C ASN A 148 18.03 4.94 1.57
N SER A 149 17.95 5.84 2.56
CA SER A 149 16.68 6.42 2.99
C SER A 149 16.85 7.87 3.43
N LYS A 150 15.79 8.66 3.28
CA LYS A 150 15.78 10.07 3.67
C LYS A 150 14.36 10.55 3.93
N SER A 151 14.20 11.41 4.95
CA SER A 151 12.98 12.18 5.21
C SER A 151 13.07 13.57 4.56
N TYR A 152 11.95 14.02 3.98
CA TYR A 152 11.86 15.31 3.30
C TYR A 152 10.75 16.15 3.93
N ARG A 153 11.12 17.35 4.38
CA ARG A 153 10.21 18.29 5.03
C ARG A 153 9.18 18.85 4.06
N THR A 154 7.88 18.73 4.41
CA THR A 154 6.83 19.44 3.70
C THR A 154 6.75 20.88 4.19
N VAL A 155 6.96 21.85 3.30
CA VAL A 155 6.87 23.28 3.59
C VAL A 155 5.77 23.89 2.73
N VAL A 156 4.88 24.66 3.36
CA VAL A 156 3.86 25.44 2.65
C VAL A 156 4.43 26.84 2.41
N PRO A 157 4.62 27.29 1.15
CA PRO A 157 5.33 28.53 0.86
C PRO A 157 4.74 29.77 1.51
N ASP A 158 3.41 29.87 1.57
CA ASP A 158 2.70 31.03 2.12
C ASP A 158 2.35 30.88 3.61
N ASP A 159 2.77 29.77 4.24
CA ASP A 159 2.56 29.50 5.66
C ASP A 159 3.74 28.69 6.23
N PRO A 160 4.88 29.34 6.49
CA PRO A 160 6.09 28.66 6.97
C PRO A 160 5.92 28.06 8.38
N GLU A 161 4.94 28.52 9.15
CA GLU A 161 4.60 27.97 10.47
C GLU A 161 3.69 26.73 10.38
N PHE A 162 3.23 26.38 9.17
CA PHE A 162 2.45 25.17 8.96
C PHE A 162 3.32 23.93 9.15
N ILE A 163 2.97 23.13 10.15
CA ILE A 163 3.70 21.92 10.54
C ILE A 163 2.87 20.71 10.17
N THR A 164 3.49 19.75 9.50
CA THR A 164 2.86 18.49 9.09
C THR A 164 3.93 17.38 8.96
N ARG A 165 3.49 16.18 8.59
CA ARG A 165 4.35 15.02 8.38
C ARG A 165 5.31 15.24 7.24
N ASP A 166 6.50 14.70 7.42
CA ASP A 166 7.51 14.60 6.38
C ASP A 166 7.17 13.47 5.39
N GLN A 167 7.83 13.45 4.24
CA GLN A 167 7.71 12.36 3.26
C GLN A 167 8.96 11.49 3.33
N LEU A 168 8.77 10.20 3.54
CA LEU A 168 9.85 9.21 3.65
C LEU A 168 10.18 8.65 2.27
N VAL A 169 11.45 8.69 1.89
CA VAL A 169 11.97 8.04 0.68
C VAL A 169 12.88 6.89 1.09
N VAL A 170 12.65 5.72 0.53
CA VAL A 170 13.51 4.55 0.72
C VAL A 170 13.84 3.96 -0.65
N SER A 171 15.12 3.89 -0.96
CA SER A 171 15.64 3.29 -2.19
C SER A 171 16.39 2.02 -1.88
N GLY A 172 16.29 1.00 -2.74
CA GLY A 172 16.98 -0.26 -2.50
C GLY A 172 16.69 -1.32 -3.55
N LEU A 173 17.22 -2.52 -3.31
CA LEU A 173 17.09 -3.65 -4.22
C LEU A 173 15.88 -4.51 -3.84
N PHE A 174 14.86 -4.53 -4.69
CA PHE A 174 13.72 -5.43 -4.60
C PHE A 174 13.98 -6.67 -5.49
N ASP A 175 14.30 -7.80 -4.88
CA ASP A 175 14.75 -9.03 -5.59
C ASP A 175 15.80 -8.72 -6.67
N GLY A 176 16.78 -7.87 -6.31
CA GLY A 176 17.90 -7.47 -7.16
C GLY A 176 17.62 -6.29 -8.11
N GLU A 177 16.40 -5.75 -8.16
CA GLU A 177 16.05 -4.60 -9.00
C GLU A 177 15.95 -3.31 -8.16
N MET A 178 16.58 -2.22 -8.63
CA MET A 178 16.47 -0.93 -7.94
C MET A 178 15.02 -0.44 -7.97
N MET A 179 14.46 -0.17 -6.79
CA MET A 179 13.15 0.44 -6.61
C MET A 179 13.22 1.56 -5.58
N HIS A 180 12.34 2.54 -5.74
CA HIS A 180 12.20 3.69 -4.88
C HIS A 180 10.78 3.74 -4.33
N PHE A 181 10.66 3.80 -3.01
CA PHE A 181 9.39 3.92 -2.32
C PHE A 181 9.30 5.30 -1.68
N ILE A 182 8.20 6.02 -1.95
CA ILE A 182 7.91 7.30 -1.31
C ILE A 182 6.65 7.07 -0.46
N VAL A 183 6.80 7.19 0.86
CA VAL A 183 5.69 7.03 1.81
C VAL A 183 5.28 8.39 2.33
N MET A 184 3.97 8.67 2.32
CA MET A 184 3.47 9.99 2.68
C MET A 184 2.12 9.92 3.42
N HIS A 185 1.86 10.97 4.19
CA HIS A 185 0.55 11.25 4.75
C HIS A 185 0.31 12.76 4.62
N TRP A 186 -0.46 13.16 3.61
CA TRP A 186 -0.69 14.56 3.29
C TRP A 186 -1.58 15.23 4.33
N PRO A 187 -1.57 16.58 4.42
CA PRO A 187 -2.43 17.33 5.32
C PRO A 187 -3.91 16.97 5.13
N SER A 188 -4.59 16.70 6.25
CA SER A 188 -6.01 16.31 6.23
C SER A 188 -6.91 17.46 5.74
N ARG A 189 -8.17 17.14 5.44
CA ARG A 189 -9.20 18.15 5.10
C ARG A 189 -9.76 18.88 6.30
N TYR A 190 -9.08 18.84 7.45
CA TYR A 190 -9.51 19.51 8.67
C TYR A 190 -9.68 21.02 8.44
N GLY A 191 -10.76 21.57 8.97
CA GLY A 191 -11.14 22.97 8.75
C GLY A 191 -11.74 23.27 7.38
N GLY A 192 -11.95 22.22 6.53
CA GLY A 192 -12.57 22.29 5.22
C GLY A 192 -11.57 22.14 4.06
N GLU A 193 -12.07 21.55 2.98
CA GLU A 193 -11.26 21.17 1.82
C GLU A 193 -10.50 22.34 1.19
N LYS A 194 -11.18 23.50 1.01
CA LYS A 194 -10.55 24.70 0.41
C LYS A 194 -9.46 25.28 1.28
N ARG A 195 -9.67 25.32 2.61
CA ARG A 195 -8.71 25.88 3.56
C ARG A 195 -7.43 25.03 3.63
N SER A 196 -7.58 23.72 3.63
CA SER A 196 -6.46 22.76 3.76
C SER A 196 -5.77 22.44 2.43
N LEU A 197 -6.36 22.85 1.28
CA LEU A 197 -5.83 22.56 -0.06
C LEU A 197 -4.38 23.04 -0.28
N PRO A 198 -3.94 24.25 0.16
CA PRO A 198 -2.54 24.68 -0.02
C PRO A 198 -1.53 23.70 0.57
N GLY A 199 -1.81 23.13 1.75
CA GLY A 199 -0.95 22.12 2.37
C GLY A 199 -0.83 20.83 1.52
N ARG A 200 -1.95 20.34 0.95
CA ARG A 200 -1.92 19.18 0.07
C ARG A 200 -1.23 19.46 -1.27
N ILE A 201 -1.39 20.68 -1.82
CA ILE A 201 -0.64 21.11 -3.01
C ILE A 201 0.86 21.14 -2.72
N ALA A 202 1.28 21.68 -1.58
CA ALA A 202 2.69 21.71 -1.18
C ALA A 202 3.24 20.29 -1.05
N ALA A 203 2.51 19.39 -0.40
CA ALA A 203 2.90 17.99 -0.26
C ALA A 203 2.99 17.27 -1.63
N ALA A 204 2.03 17.50 -2.52
CA ALA A 204 2.03 16.97 -3.89
C ALA A 204 3.23 17.48 -4.71
N THR A 205 3.52 18.78 -4.59
CA THR A 205 4.67 19.41 -5.27
C THR A 205 5.99 18.86 -4.76
N LEU A 206 6.13 18.68 -3.46
CA LEU A 206 7.31 18.05 -2.87
C LEU A 206 7.49 16.61 -3.37
N CYS A 207 6.43 15.80 -3.33
CA CYS A 207 6.46 14.43 -3.83
C CYS A 207 6.89 14.39 -5.31
N ARG A 208 6.34 15.31 -6.11
CA ARG A 208 6.71 15.48 -7.52
C ARG A 208 8.21 15.80 -7.68
N HIS A 209 8.74 16.77 -6.95
CA HIS A 209 10.16 17.14 -7.01
C HIS A 209 11.07 15.99 -6.58
N ILE A 210 10.69 15.22 -5.57
CA ILE A 210 11.42 14.01 -5.16
C ILE A 210 11.47 13.00 -6.29
N ALA A 211 10.31 12.71 -6.89
CA ALA A 211 10.22 11.75 -7.99
C ALA A 211 11.00 12.22 -9.22
N ASP A 212 10.91 13.51 -9.58
CA ASP A 212 11.69 14.10 -10.67
C ASP A 212 13.20 13.97 -10.43
N SER A 213 13.67 14.25 -9.19
CA SER A 213 15.10 14.12 -8.87
C SER A 213 15.63 12.69 -8.99
N ILE A 214 14.76 11.68 -8.83
CA ILE A 214 15.09 10.27 -9.07
C ILE A 214 15.12 10.00 -10.58
N LEU A 215 14.13 10.48 -11.32
CA LEU A 215 14.02 10.31 -12.77
C LEU A 215 15.14 11.05 -13.54
N ASP A 216 15.65 12.16 -13.02
CA ASP A 216 16.80 12.87 -13.57
C ASP A 216 18.08 12.03 -13.51
N GLN A 217 18.19 11.10 -12.57
CA GLN A 217 19.32 10.18 -12.45
C GLN A 217 19.11 8.91 -13.29
N ASP A 218 17.88 8.42 -13.37
CA ASP A 218 17.48 7.28 -14.19
C ASP A 218 16.03 7.47 -14.66
N ILE A 219 15.86 7.81 -15.93
CA ILE A 219 14.53 8.01 -16.55
C ILE A 219 13.65 6.75 -16.48
N ASN A 220 14.25 5.58 -16.32
CA ASN A 220 13.59 4.28 -16.17
C ASN A 220 13.47 3.84 -14.71
N ALA A 221 13.64 4.76 -13.74
CA ALA A 221 13.53 4.43 -12.33
C ALA A 221 12.13 3.88 -11.99
N LYS A 222 12.11 2.79 -11.24
CA LYS A 222 10.90 2.18 -10.69
C LYS A 222 10.54 2.86 -9.38
N ILE A 223 9.54 3.75 -9.43
CA ILE A 223 9.07 4.54 -8.31
C ILE A 223 7.66 4.12 -7.94
N ILE A 224 7.42 3.86 -6.66
CA ILE A 224 6.09 3.64 -6.10
C ILE A 224 5.87 4.66 -5.00
N MET A 225 4.90 5.54 -5.21
CA MET A 225 4.46 6.57 -4.27
C MET A 225 3.20 6.06 -3.57
N MET A 226 3.23 5.90 -2.26
CA MET A 226 2.14 5.33 -1.49
C MET A 226 1.84 6.14 -0.24
N GLY A 227 0.57 6.25 0.11
CA GLY A 227 0.20 7.04 1.27
C GLY A 227 -1.29 7.30 1.39
N ASP A 228 -1.64 7.97 2.49
CA ASP A 228 -2.89 8.69 2.64
C ASP A 228 -2.72 10.10 2.05
N TYR A 229 -3.28 10.31 0.89
CA TYR A 229 -3.21 11.58 0.16
C TYR A 229 -4.20 12.61 0.70
N ASN A 230 -5.14 12.20 1.53
CA ASN A 230 -6.25 13.06 2.00
C ASN A 230 -6.99 13.79 0.85
N ASP A 231 -6.74 13.36 -0.38
CA ASP A 231 -7.40 13.79 -1.61
C ASP A 231 -7.72 12.56 -2.48
N TYR A 232 -8.75 12.69 -3.32
CA TYR A 232 -9.15 11.62 -4.24
C TYR A 232 -8.23 11.57 -5.47
N PRO A 233 -8.18 10.46 -6.20
CA PRO A 233 -7.36 10.32 -7.41
C PRO A 233 -7.61 11.36 -8.50
N ASP A 234 -8.79 11.99 -8.53
CA ASP A 234 -9.18 13.03 -9.50
C ASP A 234 -9.01 14.46 -8.96
N ASN A 235 -8.55 14.65 -7.73
CA ASN A 235 -8.30 15.98 -7.18
C ASN A 235 -7.08 16.65 -7.82
N LYS A 236 -7.08 18.00 -7.83
CA LYS A 236 -6.04 18.80 -8.48
C LYS A 236 -4.63 18.58 -7.91
N SER A 237 -4.50 18.32 -6.61
CA SER A 237 -3.24 17.96 -5.98
C SER A 237 -2.60 16.74 -6.64
N VAL A 238 -3.40 15.72 -6.91
CA VAL A 238 -2.96 14.47 -7.56
C VAL A 238 -2.78 14.67 -9.07
N THR A 239 -3.81 15.20 -9.77
CA THR A 239 -3.79 15.24 -11.24
C THR A 239 -2.91 16.35 -11.82
N LYS A 240 -2.82 17.53 -11.15
CA LYS A 240 -2.08 18.69 -11.68
C LYS A 240 -0.71 18.88 -11.03
N HIS A 241 -0.63 18.71 -9.71
CA HIS A 241 0.60 18.99 -8.98
C HIS A 241 1.53 17.78 -8.89
N LEU A 242 1.00 16.60 -8.61
CA LEU A 242 1.77 15.36 -8.69
C LEU A 242 1.88 14.84 -10.14
N ARG A 243 0.93 15.21 -11.03
CA ARG A 243 0.84 14.77 -12.41
C ARG A 243 0.64 13.25 -12.54
N ALA A 244 -0.34 12.73 -11.80
CA ALA A 244 -0.75 11.34 -11.87
C ALA A 244 -2.12 11.21 -12.56
N THR A 245 -2.23 10.27 -13.49
CA THR A 245 -3.43 9.99 -14.27
C THR A 245 -3.90 8.54 -14.12
N GLY A 246 -5.21 8.32 -14.29
CA GLY A 246 -5.80 6.96 -14.34
C GLY A 246 -5.71 6.29 -15.71
N ASP A 247 -5.24 6.98 -16.76
CA ASP A 247 -5.15 6.43 -18.11
C ASP A 247 -3.76 5.87 -18.40
N MET A 248 -3.61 4.57 -18.19
CA MET A 248 -2.34 3.86 -18.40
C MET A 248 -1.87 3.88 -19.88
N ASN A 249 -2.80 3.97 -20.82
CA ASN A 249 -2.48 3.86 -22.25
C ASN A 249 -2.08 5.20 -22.90
N ASN A 250 -2.38 6.32 -22.24
CA ASN A 250 -2.15 7.67 -22.75
C ASN A 250 -1.41 8.54 -21.74
N LEU A 251 -0.34 8.00 -21.11
CA LEU A 251 0.51 8.81 -20.23
C LEU A 251 1.26 9.86 -21.05
N GLY A 252 1.11 11.11 -20.63
CA GLY A 252 1.95 12.21 -21.12
C GLY A 252 3.39 12.12 -20.59
N GLU A 253 4.27 12.88 -21.22
CA GLU A 253 5.66 12.95 -20.75
C GLU A 253 5.73 13.37 -19.27
N GLY A 254 6.45 12.59 -18.49
CA GLY A 254 6.63 12.81 -17.05
C GLY A 254 5.37 12.59 -16.22
N GLU A 255 4.33 11.96 -16.71
CA GLU A 255 3.16 11.58 -15.91
C GLU A 255 3.38 10.22 -15.23
N PHE A 256 2.72 10.05 -14.09
CA PHE A 256 2.66 8.80 -13.34
C PHE A 256 1.31 8.13 -13.51
N PHE A 257 1.27 6.81 -13.39
CA PHE A 257 0.02 6.05 -13.43
C PHE A 257 -0.54 5.86 -12.02
N ASN A 258 -1.82 6.22 -11.85
CA ASN A 258 -2.58 6.00 -10.63
C ASN A 258 -3.62 4.89 -10.82
N PRO A 259 -3.33 3.65 -10.50
CA PRO A 259 -4.27 2.53 -10.63
C PRO A 259 -5.48 2.64 -9.71
N MET A 260 -5.40 3.47 -8.66
CA MET A 260 -6.50 3.68 -7.73
C MET A 260 -7.62 4.54 -8.33
N TYR A 261 -7.35 5.29 -9.43
CA TYR A 261 -8.33 6.11 -10.13
C TYR A 261 -9.54 5.28 -10.61
N GLU A 262 -9.28 4.14 -11.25
CA GLU A 262 -10.33 3.23 -11.72
C GLU A 262 -11.13 2.60 -10.56
N LEU A 263 -10.49 2.29 -9.45
CA LEU A 263 -11.18 1.80 -8.26
C LEU A 263 -12.10 2.89 -7.68
N HIS A 264 -11.61 4.13 -7.63
CA HIS A 264 -12.41 5.28 -7.20
C HIS A 264 -13.65 5.48 -8.09
N LYS A 265 -13.48 5.44 -9.42
CA LYS A 265 -14.61 5.56 -10.38
C LYS A 265 -15.63 4.42 -10.25
N LYS A 266 -15.20 3.24 -9.83
CA LYS A 266 -16.08 2.08 -9.56
C LYS A 266 -16.76 2.14 -8.19
N GLY A 267 -16.54 3.20 -7.42
CA GLY A 267 -17.18 3.40 -6.11
C GLY A 267 -16.51 2.63 -4.96
N TYR A 268 -15.28 2.16 -5.14
CA TYR A 268 -14.50 1.66 -4.01
C TYR A 268 -14.12 2.81 -3.08
N GLY A 269 -13.99 2.51 -1.79
CA GLY A 269 -13.47 3.44 -0.78
C GLY A 269 -12.40 2.76 0.06
N THR A 270 -11.39 3.54 0.43
CA THR A 270 -10.44 3.18 1.48
C THR A 270 -10.85 3.78 2.81
N ASN A 271 -11.59 4.88 2.76
CA ASN A 271 -12.19 5.58 3.90
C ASN A 271 -13.62 6.01 3.52
N TYR A 272 -14.44 6.33 4.52
CA TYR A 272 -15.81 6.77 4.31
C TYR A 272 -16.06 8.09 5.04
N TYR A 273 -16.63 9.06 4.32
CA TYR A 273 -17.05 10.33 4.91
C TYR A 273 -18.50 10.64 4.53
N ARG A 274 -19.38 10.77 5.54
CA ARG A 274 -20.83 11.05 5.35
C ARG A 274 -21.49 10.08 4.36
N ASP A 275 -21.27 8.81 4.56
CA ASP A 275 -21.79 7.69 3.75
C ASP A 275 -21.26 7.64 2.29
N VAL A 276 -20.26 8.46 1.96
CA VAL A 276 -19.60 8.45 0.65
C VAL A 276 -18.24 7.74 0.77
N PRO A 277 -18.03 6.65 0.02
CA PRO A 277 -16.73 6.00 -0.08
C PRO A 277 -15.74 6.91 -0.82
N GLY A 278 -14.52 7.01 -0.31
CA GLY A 278 -13.45 7.77 -0.91
C GLY A 278 -12.14 6.97 -0.94
N VAL A 279 -11.40 7.05 -2.04
CA VAL A 279 -10.06 6.47 -2.15
C VAL A 279 -9.05 7.54 -1.77
N LEU A 280 -8.74 7.65 -0.48
CA LEU A 280 -7.72 8.57 0.06
C LEU A 280 -6.34 7.91 0.05
N ASP A 281 -6.30 6.61 0.30
CA ASP A 281 -5.08 5.81 0.29
C ASP A 281 -4.78 5.37 -1.14
N GLN A 282 -3.60 5.71 -1.65
CA GLN A 282 -3.26 5.48 -3.05
C GLN A 282 -1.85 4.91 -3.18
N THR A 283 -1.65 4.15 -4.26
CA THR A 283 -0.35 3.71 -4.74
C THR A 283 -0.19 4.16 -6.18
N ILE A 284 0.70 5.12 -6.43
CA ILE A 284 0.97 5.69 -7.75
C ILE A 284 2.33 5.20 -8.23
N ILE A 285 2.45 4.84 -9.50
CA ILE A 285 3.65 4.16 -10.01
C ILE A 285 4.25 4.89 -11.21
N SER A 286 5.57 4.77 -11.38
CA SER A 286 6.28 5.31 -12.54
C SER A 286 6.01 4.48 -13.80
N PRO A 287 6.16 5.09 -15.00
CA PRO A 287 5.99 4.39 -16.29
C PRO A 287 6.87 3.15 -16.46
N ALA A 288 8.03 3.11 -15.83
CA ALA A 288 8.95 1.96 -15.86
C ALA A 288 8.34 0.64 -15.33
N LEU A 289 7.27 0.73 -14.55
CA LEU A 289 6.52 -0.43 -14.03
C LEU A 289 5.39 -0.90 -14.95
N LEU A 290 5.11 -0.20 -16.05
CA LEU A 290 3.93 -0.48 -16.90
C LEU A 290 4.12 -1.48 -18.05
N PRO A 291 5.33 -1.77 -18.58
CA PRO A 291 5.49 -2.84 -19.57
C PRO A 291 4.85 -4.14 -19.10
N THR A 292 4.41 -4.97 -20.04
CA THR A 292 3.66 -6.21 -19.74
C THR A 292 4.37 -7.47 -20.20
N ASP A 293 5.66 -7.37 -20.56
CA ASP A 293 6.50 -8.52 -20.92
C ASP A 293 6.98 -9.30 -19.70
N TYR A 294 6.89 -8.70 -18.50
CA TYR A 294 7.29 -9.23 -17.20
C TYR A 294 8.75 -9.73 -17.17
N SER A 295 9.63 -9.11 -17.96
CA SER A 295 11.08 -9.38 -17.93
C SER A 295 11.72 -8.90 -16.64
N THR A 296 11.12 -7.89 -16.02
CA THR A 296 11.43 -7.33 -14.72
C THR A 296 10.14 -7.24 -13.89
N TYR A 297 10.20 -6.79 -12.64
CA TYR A 297 8.97 -6.52 -11.88
C TYR A 297 8.14 -5.42 -12.53
N GLN A 298 6.93 -5.75 -12.92
CA GLN A 298 5.98 -4.89 -13.64
C GLN A 298 4.60 -4.99 -13.04
N PHE A 299 3.84 -3.91 -13.15
CA PHE A 299 2.49 -3.78 -12.60
C PHE A 299 1.52 -4.79 -13.22
N LYS A 300 0.78 -5.47 -12.37
CA LYS A 300 -0.29 -6.38 -12.77
C LYS A 300 -1.66 -5.84 -12.41
N ASN A 301 -1.84 -5.37 -11.17
CA ASN A 301 -3.13 -4.92 -10.66
C ASN A 301 -2.96 -4.12 -9.36
N ALA A 302 -4.01 -3.39 -8.98
CA ALA A 302 -4.14 -2.73 -7.69
C ALA A 302 -5.39 -3.22 -6.96
N LYS A 303 -5.35 -3.20 -5.63
CA LYS A 303 -6.43 -3.70 -4.77
C LYS A 303 -6.66 -2.77 -3.58
N VAL A 304 -7.91 -2.66 -3.16
CA VAL A 304 -8.30 -2.28 -1.80
C VAL A 304 -8.52 -3.56 -1.02
N HIS A 305 -7.83 -3.71 0.11
CA HIS A 305 -7.94 -4.89 0.97
C HIS A 305 -9.07 -4.69 1.98
N ASN A 306 -10.30 -4.89 1.53
CA ASN A 306 -11.53 -4.66 2.29
C ASN A 306 -12.22 -5.96 2.69
N LYS A 307 -11.48 -6.90 3.27
CA LYS A 307 -12.01 -8.17 3.79
C LYS A 307 -13.10 -7.93 4.82
N GLU A 308 -14.03 -8.90 4.97
CA GLU A 308 -15.21 -8.73 5.85
C GLU A 308 -14.86 -8.41 7.31
N PHE A 309 -13.81 -9.01 7.86
CA PHE A 309 -13.39 -8.75 9.24
C PHE A 309 -12.90 -7.30 9.47
N LEU A 310 -12.44 -6.61 8.41
CA LEU A 310 -12.05 -5.20 8.47
C LEU A 310 -13.23 -4.23 8.44
N LYS A 311 -14.44 -4.73 8.24
CA LYS A 311 -15.65 -3.91 8.13
C LYS A 311 -16.43 -3.89 9.41
N GLN A 312 -17.02 -2.76 9.71
CA GLN A 312 -18.04 -2.69 10.76
C GLN A 312 -19.31 -3.40 10.32
N HIS A 313 -19.85 -4.25 11.18
CA HIS A 313 -21.09 -4.97 10.93
C HIS A 313 -22.25 -4.36 11.70
N GLY A 314 -23.36 -4.17 10.97
CA GLY A 314 -24.62 -3.65 11.53
C GLY A 314 -24.59 -2.14 11.82
N GLY A 315 -25.77 -1.61 12.14
CA GLY A 315 -25.96 -0.20 12.45
C GLY A 315 -25.75 0.76 11.28
N LYS A 316 -25.61 2.04 11.60
CA LYS A 316 -25.43 3.13 10.63
C LYS A 316 -24.16 3.00 9.78
N TYR A 317 -23.10 2.44 10.34
CA TYR A 317 -21.77 2.38 9.70
C TYR A 317 -21.45 1.00 9.14
N ASN A 318 -22.49 0.21 8.82
CA ASN A 318 -22.31 -1.12 8.23
C ASN A 318 -21.51 -1.04 6.91
N GLY A 319 -20.44 -1.83 6.80
CA GLY A 319 -19.55 -1.85 5.63
C GLY A 319 -18.41 -0.82 5.65
N TYR A 320 -18.42 0.11 6.58
CA TYR A 320 -17.28 1.02 6.81
C TYR A 320 -16.07 0.28 7.34
N PRO A 321 -14.84 0.83 7.21
CA PRO A 321 -13.71 0.32 7.97
C PRO A 321 -14.04 0.26 9.46
N PHE A 322 -13.71 -0.86 10.09
CA PHE A 322 -13.96 -1.06 11.51
C PHE A 322 -12.84 -0.40 12.32
N ARG A 323 -13.10 0.82 12.73
CA ARG A 323 -12.16 1.74 13.35
C ARG A 323 -11.88 1.46 14.82
N THR A 324 -10.79 2.04 15.30
CA THR A 324 -10.35 1.93 16.71
C THR A 324 -11.30 2.66 17.65
N PHE A 325 -11.69 3.89 17.32
CA PHE A 325 -12.64 4.70 18.08
C PHE A 325 -13.77 5.20 17.20
N GLY A 326 -14.98 5.21 17.74
CA GLY A 326 -16.16 5.84 17.14
C GLY A 326 -16.77 6.86 18.07
N SER A 327 -16.73 8.16 17.71
CA SER A 327 -17.26 9.26 18.54
C SER A 327 -16.71 9.24 19.98
N GLY A 328 -15.40 9.01 20.14
CA GLY A 328 -14.73 8.94 21.45
C GLY A 328 -14.94 7.64 22.22
N VAL A 329 -15.66 6.66 21.66
CA VAL A 329 -15.89 5.36 22.27
C VAL A 329 -14.93 4.35 21.68
N TRP A 330 -14.28 3.55 22.53
CA TRP A 330 -13.45 2.42 22.11
C TRP A 330 -14.30 1.37 21.40
N MET A 331 -14.00 1.11 20.13
CA MET A 331 -14.69 0.14 19.29
C MET A 331 -13.91 -1.17 19.18
N GLY A 332 -12.60 -1.15 19.44
CA GLY A 332 -11.73 -2.31 19.35
C GLY A 332 -11.55 -2.84 17.92
N GLY A 333 -11.69 -1.97 16.93
CA GLY A 333 -11.51 -2.32 15.51
C GLY A 333 -10.05 -2.25 15.07
N TYR A 334 -9.87 -2.14 13.77
CA TYR A 334 -8.57 -2.14 13.09
C TYR A 334 -8.09 -0.72 12.76
N SER A 335 -8.70 -0.11 11.76
CA SER A 335 -8.42 1.25 11.30
C SER A 335 -9.67 1.84 10.64
N ASP A 336 -9.78 3.16 10.56
CA ASP A 336 -10.78 3.86 9.76
C ASP A 336 -10.42 3.94 8.27
N HIS A 337 -9.33 3.25 7.88
CA HIS A 337 -8.90 3.03 6.51
C HIS A 337 -8.80 1.55 6.16
N PHE A 338 -9.04 1.20 4.89
CA PHE A 338 -8.68 -0.11 4.34
C PHE A 338 -7.29 -0.03 3.70
N PRO A 339 -6.43 -1.06 3.87
CA PRO A 339 -5.15 -1.11 3.17
C PRO A 339 -5.32 -1.13 1.65
N VAL A 340 -4.33 -0.59 0.94
CA VAL A 340 -4.22 -0.66 -0.52
C VAL A 340 -2.89 -1.28 -0.92
N TYR A 341 -2.86 -2.00 -2.05
CA TYR A 341 -1.62 -2.56 -2.55
C TYR A 341 -1.63 -2.77 -4.05
N VAL A 342 -0.45 -2.76 -4.65
CA VAL A 342 -0.18 -3.15 -6.02
C VAL A 342 0.47 -4.52 -6.07
N ILE A 343 0.16 -5.25 -7.12
CA ILE A 343 0.69 -6.55 -7.44
C ILE A 343 1.67 -6.36 -8.60
N LEU A 344 2.90 -6.76 -8.38
CA LEU A 344 3.96 -6.76 -9.36
C LEU A 344 4.27 -8.21 -9.74
N LEU A 345 4.49 -8.47 -11.01
CA LEU A 345 4.92 -9.77 -11.51
C LEU A 345 6.25 -9.65 -12.25
N LYS A 346 7.06 -10.71 -12.16
CA LYS A 346 8.28 -10.94 -12.95
C LYS A 346 8.33 -12.40 -13.35
N LYS A 347 8.71 -12.70 -14.59
CA LYS A 347 8.97 -14.11 -15.02
C LYS A 347 10.04 -14.71 -14.12
N ALA A 348 9.78 -15.97 -13.66
CA ALA A 348 10.71 -16.71 -12.81
C ALA A 348 11.92 -17.21 -13.59
#